data_8c2552b44639f1ac3bbd7f91c46402bc
#
_entry.id   8c2552b44639f1ac3bbd7f91c46402bc
#
_cell.length_a   1.000
_cell.length_b   1.000
_cell.length_c   1.000
_cell.angle_alpha   90.00
_cell.angle_beta   90.00
_cell.angle_gamma   90.00
#
_symmetry.space_group_name_H-M   'P 1'
#
loop_
_entity.id
_entity.type
_entity.pdbx_description
1 polymer ?
#
loop_
_entity_poly.entity_id
_entity_poly.type
_entity_poly.pdbx_seq_one_letter_code
_entity_poly.pdbx_strand_id
1 'polypeptide(L)'
;YDSLYGNNLLIPAGSKIIGQYESAIKQGQSRVDISWNTLIFPNGDTYNVENMFKSVDAQGYAGIKGDVNNHTGKQIGAGILASAIGALGNIATGNNYSEYGWRNSGDLAAQGAATSLINTASKLFEKQMNIEPEITVNPGTSINIMTITNLVF
;
A
#
# COMPACT_ATOMS: atom_id res chain seq x y z
N TYR A 1 32.99 1.68 -5.93
CA TYR A 1 34.03 2.36 -6.72
C TYR A 1 33.57 3.77 -7.07
N ASP A 2 34.51 4.66 -7.38
CA ASP A 2 34.21 6.01 -7.82
C ASP A 2 33.47 5.99 -9.17
N SER A 3 32.62 7.01 -9.38
CA SER A 3 31.80 7.10 -10.60
C SER A 3 32.57 7.62 -11.83
N LEU A 4 33.75 8.21 -11.64
CA LEU A 4 34.53 8.85 -12.73
C LEU A 4 35.40 7.85 -13.47
N TYR A 5 36.13 7.02 -12.74
CA TYR A 5 37.14 6.12 -13.31
C TYR A 5 36.92 4.65 -12.95
N GLY A 6 36.08 4.35 -11.94
CA GLY A 6 35.80 3.00 -11.47
C GLY A 6 36.99 2.30 -10.80
N ASN A 7 38.06 3.01 -10.51
CA ASN A 7 39.29 2.42 -10.00
C ASN A 7 39.48 2.55 -8.49
N ASN A 8 38.85 3.53 -7.87
CA ASN A 8 38.97 3.74 -6.42
C ASN A 8 37.84 3.07 -5.68
N LEU A 9 38.18 2.21 -4.75
CA LEU A 9 37.21 1.57 -3.85
C LEU A 9 36.82 2.55 -2.75
N LEU A 10 35.60 3.10 -2.82
CA LEU A 10 35.10 4.05 -1.84
C LEU A 10 34.48 3.34 -0.64
N ILE A 11 33.69 2.31 -0.91
CA ILE A 11 33.02 1.53 0.13
C ILE A 11 33.53 0.09 0.06
N PRO A 12 34.32 -0.37 1.04
CA PRO A 12 34.88 -1.71 1.03
C PRO A 12 33.80 -2.78 1.25
N ALA A 13 34.04 -3.96 0.73
CA ALA A 13 33.18 -5.12 0.99
C ALA A 13 33.09 -5.41 2.48
N GLY A 14 31.91 -5.81 2.95
CA GLY A 14 31.61 -6.00 4.36
C GLY A 14 31.10 -4.76 5.08
N SER A 15 31.05 -3.61 4.42
CA SER A 15 30.35 -2.42 4.95
C SER A 15 28.85 -2.69 5.08
N LYS A 16 28.23 -2.11 6.11
CA LYS A 16 26.80 -2.21 6.36
C LYS A 16 26.15 -0.84 6.16
N ILE A 17 25.00 -0.81 5.51
CA ILE A 17 24.21 0.39 5.40
C ILE A 17 22.88 0.19 6.10
N ILE A 18 22.45 1.20 6.87
CA ILE A 18 21.21 1.18 7.63
C ILE A 18 20.31 2.28 7.09
N GLY A 19 19.06 1.94 6.85
CA GLY A 19 18.04 2.85 6.37
C GLY A 19 16.67 2.54 6.92
N GLN A 20 15.73 3.41 6.64
CA GLN A 20 14.32 3.26 6.96
C GLN A 20 13.52 3.22 5.67
N TYR A 21 12.57 2.30 5.58
CA TYR A 21 11.65 2.24 4.45
C TYR A 21 10.41 3.08 4.74
N GLU A 22 9.83 3.64 3.68
CA GLU A 22 8.54 4.33 3.77
C GLU A 22 7.42 3.29 3.84
N SER A 23 6.64 3.34 4.93
CA SER A 23 5.54 2.39 5.17
C SER A 23 4.21 2.84 4.55
N ALA A 24 4.06 4.13 4.21
CA ALA A 24 2.84 4.66 3.60
C ALA A 24 2.78 4.34 2.10
N ILE A 25 2.28 3.14 1.77
CA ILE A 25 2.22 2.65 0.39
C ILE A 25 0.91 3.09 -0.25
N LYS A 26 0.99 3.74 -1.41
CA LYS A 26 -0.17 4.18 -2.17
C LYS A 26 -0.69 3.08 -3.11
N GLN A 27 -1.98 3.11 -3.40
CA GLN A 27 -2.57 2.20 -4.37
C GLN A 27 -1.87 2.36 -5.75
N GLY A 28 -1.50 1.23 -6.36
CA GLY A 28 -0.74 1.20 -7.60
C GLY A 28 0.78 1.31 -7.44
N GLN A 29 1.29 1.56 -6.24
CA GLN A 29 2.72 1.54 -5.96
C GLN A 29 3.21 0.09 -5.92
N SER A 30 4.30 -0.18 -6.60
CA SER A 30 4.96 -1.50 -6.65
C SER A 30 6.39 -1.48 -6.14
N ARG A 31 6.84 -0.34 -5.63
CA ARG A 31 8.20 -0.11 -5.18
C ARG A 31 8.20 0.54 -3.81
N VAL A 32 9.16 0.15 -2.98
CA VAL A 32 9.42 0.73 -1.67
C VAL A 32 10.62 1.65 -1.76
N ASP A 33 10.48 2.87 -1.32
CA ASP A 33 11.62 3.78 -1.17
C ASP A 33 12.28 3.57 0.18
N ILE A 34 13.62 3.66 0.20
CA ILE A 34 14.42 3.54 1.41
C ILE A 34 15.27 4.78 1.57
N SER A 35 15.13 5.42 2.73
CA SER A 35 15.99 6.50 3.17
C SER A 35 17.17 5.93 3.94
N TRP A 36 18.36 6.04 3.40
CA TRP A 36 19.58 5.56 4.01
C TRP A 36 20.15 6.60 4.97
N ASN A 37 20.46 6.19 6.19
CA ASN A 37 20.86 7.11 7.24
C ASN A 37 22.31 6.89 7.67
N THR A 38 22.79 5.65 7.74
CA THR A 38 24.05 5.32 8.36
C THR A 38 24.84 4.32 7.52
N LEU A 39 26.10 4.58 7.29
CA LEU A 39 27.06 3.67 6.68
C LEU A 39 28.10 3.29 7.72
N ILE A 40 28.31 1.99 7.91
CA ILE A 40 29.27 1.43 8.84
C ILE A 40 30.33 0.64 8.05
N PHE A 41 31.56 1.02 8.18
CA PHE A 41 32.68 0.34 7.53
C PHE A 41 33.12 -0.88 8.34
N PRO A 42 33.86 -1.83 7.73
CA PRO A 42 34.35 -3.03 8.41
C PRO A 42 35.31 -2.74 9.58
N ASN A 43 35.98 -1.59 9.56
CA ASN A 43 36.86 -1.11 10.65
C ASN A 43 36.07 -0.54 11.85
N GLY A 44 34.74 -0.39 11.73
CA GLY A 44 33.86 0.15 12.76
C GLY A 44 33.56 1.63 12.61
N ASP A 45 34.17 2.31 11.67
CA ASP A 45 33.86 3.73 11.40
C ASP A 45 32.44 3.89 10.91
N THR A 46 31.78 4.92 11.44
CA THR A 46 30.37 5.18 11.16
C THR A 46 30.18 6.57 10.57
N TYR A 47 29.50 6.62 9.43
CA TYR A 47 29.23 7.86 8.69
C TYR A 47 27.74 8.09 8.57
N ASN A 48 27.31 9.35 8.77
CA ASN A 48 25.96 9.77 8.46
C ASN A 48 25.85 10.01 6.95
N VAL A 49 24.94 9.30 6.29
CA VAL A 49 24.72 9.36 4.83
C VAL A 49 23.29 9.78 4.49
N GLU A 50 22.63 10.44 5.40
CA GLU A 50 21.25 10.90 5.24
C GLU A 50 21.09 11.75 3.98
N ASN A 51 20.12 11.41 3.13
CA ASN A 51 19.85 12.05 1.85
C ASN A 51 21.01 12.01 0.83
N MET A 52 22.02 11.17 1.04
CA MET A 52 23.13 11.01 0.10
C MET A 52 22.95 9.83 -0.85
N PHE A 53 22.12 8.88 -0.48
CA PHE A 53 21.91 7.64 -1.23
C PHE A 53 20.46 7.45 -1.61
N LYS A 54 20.24 6.86 -2.79
CA LYS A 54 18.96 6.33 -3.23
C LYS A 54 19.07 4.88 -3.64
N SER A 55 18.07 4.10 -3.28
CA SER A 55 17.91 2.74 -3.82
C SER A 55 17.44 2.82 -5.26
N VAL A 56 18.07 2.04 -6.11
CA VAL A 56 17.67 1.91 -7.52
C VAL A 56 17.70 0.43 -7.93
N ASP A 57 16.90 0.08 -8.91
CA ASP A 57 16.97 -1.24 -9.53
C ASP A 57 18.09 -1.32 -10.58
N ALA A 58 18.20 -2.49 -11.21
CA ALA A 58 19.21 -2.72 -12.25
C ALA A 58 19.03 -1.82 -13.48
N GLN A 59 17.84 -1.26 -13.69
CA GLN A 59 17.50 -0.35 -14.78
C GLN A 59 17.63 1.13 -14.38
N GLY A 60 17.95 1.42 -13.12
CA GLY A 60 18.09 2.79 -12.59
C GLY A 60 16.80 3.43 -12.10
N TYR A 61 15.69 2.71 -12.03
CA TYR A 61 14.45 3.24 -11.44
C TYR A 61 14.55 3.30 -9.91
N ALA A 62 14.08 4.39 -9.34
CA ALA A 62 14.08 4.59 -7.90
C ALA A 62 13.20 3.59 -7.15
N GLY A 63 13.64 3.22 -5.97
CA GLY A 63 12.98 2.28 -5.07
C GLY A 63 13.22 0.81 -5.42
N ILE A 64 12.96 -0.04 -4.43
CA ILE A 64 13.11 -1.49 -4.53
C ILE A 64 11.77 -2.09 -4.95
N LYS A 65 11.77 -2.89 -6.00
CA LYS A 65 10.59 -3.65 -6.42
C LYS A 65 10.33 -4.79 -5.44
N GLY A 66 9.08 -4.90 -4.98
CA GLY A 66 8.63 -5.99 -4.13
C GLY A 66 7.40 -6.69 -4.69
N ASP A 67 6.97 -7.73 -4.01
CA ASP A 67 5.73 -8.44 -4.30
C ASP A 67 4.55 -7.68 -3.71
N VAL A 68 3.63 -7.25 -4.56
CA VAL A 68 2.51 -6.39 -4.18
C VAL A 68 1.27 -7.23 -3.92
N ASN A 69 0.74 -7.14 -2.72
CA ASN A 69 -0.55 -7.70 -2.36
C ASN A 69 -1.59 -6.58 -2.23
N ASN A 70 -2.38 -6.39 -3.26
CA ASN A 70 -3.43 -5.38 -3.31
C ASN A 70 -4.73 -5.82 -2.60
N HIS A 71 -4.78 -6.98 -1.99
CA HIS A 71 -5.97 -7.54 -1.34
C HIS A 71 -7.22 -7.56 -2.24
N THR A 72 -7.03 -7.66 -3.56
CA THR A 72 -8.08 -7.56 -4.58
C THR A 72 -9.24 -8.54 -4.32
N GLY A 73 -8.94 -9.74 -3.83
CA GLY A 73 -9.97 -10.72 -3.48
C GLY A 73 -10.92 -10.24 -2.38
N LYS A 74 -10.41 -9.50 -1.38
CA LYS A 74 -11.23 -8.92 -0.31
C LYS A 74 -12.10 -7.77 -0.84
N GLN A 75 -11.54 -6.93 -1.73
CA GLN A 75 -12.25 -5.82 -2.35
C GLN A 75 -13.39 -6.30 -3.24
N ILE A 76 -13.13 -7.30 -4.09
CA ILE A 76 -14.16 -7.91 -4.94
C ILE A 76 -15.25 -8.60 -4.09
N GLY A 77 -14.85 -9.35 -3.07
CA GLY A 77 -15.78 -10.01 -2.16
C GLY A 77 -16.72 -9.02 -1.45
N ALA A 78 -16.19 -7.88 -1.00
CA ALA A 78 -16.99 -6.81 -0.40
C ALA A 78 -17.98 -6.20 -1.39
N GLY A 79 -17.57 -5.98 -2.66
CA GLY A 79 -18.44 -5.49 -3.72
C GLY A 79 -19.61 -6.42 -4.02
N ILE A 80 -19.34 -7.73 -4.11
CA ILE A 80 -20.38 -8.75 -4.33
C ILE A 80 -21.35 -8.78 -3.13
N LEU A 81 -20.83 -8.72 -1.92
CA LEU A 81 -21.66 -8.72 -0.71
C LEU A 81 -22.55 -7.47 -0.65
N ALA A 82 -22.00 -6.29 -0.92
CA ALA A 82 -22.76 -5.03 -0.93
C ALA A 82 -23.86 -5.03 -2.00
N SER A 83 -23.58 -5.57 -3.20
CA SER A 83 -24.59 -5.68 -4.26
C SER A 83 -25.71 -6.66 -3.91
N ALA A 84 -25.39 -7.78 -3.25
CA ALA A 84 -26.40 -8.74 -2.77
C ALA A 84 -27.32 -8.11 -1.71
N ILE A 85 -26.75 -7.38 -0.74
CA ILE A 85 -27.55 -6.67 0.29
C ILE A 85 -28.40 -5.57 -0.36
N GLY A 86 -27.87 -4.82 -1.32
CA GLY A 86 -28.63 -3.81 -2.05
C GLY A 86 -29.82 -4.40 -2.82
N ALA A 87 -29.63 -5.56 -3.46
CA ALA A 87 -30.70 -6.28 -4.16
C ALA A 87 -31.80 -6.76 -3.19
N LEU A 88 -31.40 -7.33 -2.05
CA LEU A 88 -32.34 -7.76 -1.00
C LEU A 88 -33.12 -6.58 -0.41
N GLY A 89 -32.45 -5.42 -0.22
CA GLY A 89 -33.10 -4.19 0.24
C GLY A 89 -34.19 -3.72 -0.73
N ASN A 90 -33.95 -3.77 -2.04
CA ASN A 90 -34.94 -3.43 -3.06
C ASN A 90 -36.14 -4.41 -3.10
N ILE A 91 -35.91 -5.70 -2.85
CA ILE A 91 -36.96 -6.70 -2.77
C ILE A 91 -37.81 -6.49 -1.51
N ALA A 92 -37.16 -6.20 -0.35
CA ALA A 92 -37.83 -5.99 0.92
C ALA A 92 -38.67 -4.69 0.93
N THR A 93 -38.26 -3.65 0.22
CA THR A 93 -39.00 -2.39 0.09
C THR A 93 -40.12 -2.46 -0.94
N GLY A 94 -40.25 -3.57 -1.66
CA GLY A 94 -41.25 -3.92 -2.65
C GLY A 94 -41.94 -2.75 -3.33
N ASN A 95 -41.98 -2.70 -4.64
CA ASN A 95 -42.83 -1.78 -5.43
C ASN A 95 -44.32 -2.09 -5.24
N ASN A 96 -44.79 -2.26 -4.01
CA ASN A 96 -46.21 -2.34 -3.69
C ASN A 96 -46.74 -0.91 -3.63
N TYR A 97 -46.90 -0.28 -4.76
CA TYR A 97 -47.87 0.79 -4.92
C TYR A 97 -49.24 0.16 -4.73
N SER A 98 -49.69 0.03 -3.48
CA SER A 98 -51.10 -0.20 -3.25
C SER A 98 -51.83 1.08 -3.64
N GLU A 99 -52.73 0.96 -4.55
CA GLU A 99 -53.61 2.00 -5.12
C GLU A 99 -54.45 2.77 -4.11
N TYR A 100 -54.33 2.39 -2.83
CA TYR A 100 -55.01 2.98 -1.67
C TYR A 100 -54.04 3.40 -0.57
N GLY A 101 -53.18 4.31 -0.81
CA GLY A 101 -52.42 5.21 0.07
C GLY A 101 -52.16 4.88 1.57
N TRP A 102 -52.40 3.68 2.05
CA TRP A 102 -52.20 3.29 3.43
C TRP A 102 -50.89 2.52 3.57
N ARG A 103 -49.86 3.23 4.04
CA ARG A 103 -48.62 2.58 4.45
C ARG A 103 -48.83 1.84 5.76
N ASN A 104 -48.73 0.53 5.74
CA ASN A 104 -48.72 -0.27 6.94
C ASN A 104 -47.45 0.02 7.76
N SER A 105 -47.55 0.06 9.06
CA SER A 105 -46.41 0.22 9.98
C SER A 105 -45.33 -0.84 9.77
N GLY A 106 -45.68 -2.01 9.23
CA GLY A 106 -44.75 -3.05 8.81
C GLY A 106 -43.87 -2.65 7.63
N ASP A 107 -44.40 -1.92 6.65
CA ASP A 107 -43.66 -1.42 5.49
C ASP A 107 -42.63 -0.35 5.90
N LEU A 108 -42.97 0.51 6.85
CA LEU A 108 -42.03 1.49 7.42
C LEU A 108 -40.88 0.80 8.17
N ALA A 109 -41.18 -0.20 8.94
CA ALA A 109 -40.17 -0.98 9.68
C ALA A 109 -39.24 -1.74 8.73
N ALA A 110 -39.78 -2.35 7.66
CA ALA A 110 -39.02 -3.04 6.63
C ALA A 110 -38.13 -2.07 5.87
N GLN A 111 -38.62 -0.87 5.54
CA GLN A 111 -37.87 0.18 4.89
C GLN A 111 -36.72 0.71 5.77
N GLY A 112 -36.97 0.90 7.06
CA GLY A 112 -35.96 1.29 8.04
C GLY A 112 -34.85 0.25 8.19
N ALA A 113 -35.24 -1.03 8.28
CA ALA A 113 -34.29 -2.13 8.33
C ALA A 113 -33.45 -2.24 7.05
N ALA A 114 -34.07 -2.14 5.87
CA ALA A 114 -33.38 -2.17 4.58
C ALA A 114 -32.39 -1.00 4.44
N THR A 115 -32.79 0.22 4.81
CA THR A 115 -31.90 1.39 4.80
C THR A 115 -30.72 1.21 5.76
N SER A 116 -30.96 0.66 6.94
CA SER A 116 -29.93 0.37 7.93
C SER A 116 -28.92 -0.66 7.42
N LEU A 117 -29.40 -1.71 6.76
CA LEU A 117 -28.55 -2.73 6.14
C LEU A 117 -27.71 -2.16 5.00
N ILE A 118 -28.30 -1.33 4.12
CA ILE A 118 -27.61 -0.66 3.03
C ILE A 118 -26.52 0.26 3.58
N ASN A 119 -26.82 1.07 4.59
CA ASN A 119 -25.83 1.96 5.21
C ASN A 119 -24.69 1.18 5.88
N THR A 120 -25.00 0.05 6.52
CA THR A 120 -23.98 -0.81 7.12
C THR A 120 -23.10 -1.45 6.04
N ALA A 121 -23.72 -1.95 4.96
CA ALA A 121 -23.01 -2.52 3.83
C ALA A 121 -22.09 -1.48 3.16
N SER A 122 -22.56 -0.25 2.96
CA SER A 122 -21.75 0.84 2.40
C SER A 122 -20.55 1.16 3.28
N LYS A 123 -20.72 1.24 4.58
CA LYS A 123 -19.59 1.45 5.52
C LYS A 123 -18.58 0.31 5.51
N LEU A 124 -19.04 -0.93 5.41
CA LEU A 124 -18.16 -2.10 5.28
C LEU A 124 -17.43 -2.09 3.95
N PHE A 125 -18.12 -1.72 2.88
CA PHE A 125 -17.53 -1.59 1.55
C PHE A 125 -16.45 -0.51 1.51
N GLU A 126 -16.74 0.69 2.02
CA GLU A 126 -15.75 1.78 2.13
C GLU A 126 -14.51 1.35 2.92
N LYS A 127 -14.71 0.67 4.05
CA LYS A 127 -13.61 0.15 4.85
C LYS A 127 -12.77 -0.90 4.10
N GLN A 128 -13.41 -1.76 3.32
CA GLN A 128 -12.72 -2.79 2.53
C GLN A 128 -12.03 -2.21 1.29
N MET A 129 -12.59 -1.16 0.69
CA MET A 129 -11.99 -0.47 -0.45
C MET A 129 -10.75 0.33 -0.07
N ASN A 130 -10.67 0.79 1.18
CA ASN A 130 -9.54 1.58 1.70
C ASN A 130 -8.47 0.72 2.39
N ILE A 131 -8.36 -0.56 2.03
CA ILE A 131 -7.26 -1.40 2.50
C ILE A 131 -6.00 -1.00 1.75
N GLU A 132 -4.99 -0.58 2.50
CA GLU A 132 -3.68 -0.24 1.93
C GLU A 132 -3.02 -1.48 1.34
N PRO A 133 -2.37 -1.37 0.18
CA PRO A 133 -1.60 -2.46 -0.40
C PRO A 133 -0.38 -2.77 0.48
N GLU A 134 0.02 -4.02 0.50
CA GLU A 134 1.23 -4.47 1.17
C GLU A 134 2.30 -4.80 0.13
N ILE A 135 3.53 -4.30 0.33
CA ILE A 135 4.67 -4.64 -0.51
C ILE A 135 5.66 -5.44 0.33
N THR A 136 5.90 -6.68 -0.06
CA THR A 136 6.88 -7.55 0.58
C THR A 136 8.17 -7.57 -0.22
N VAL A 137 9.29 -7.26 0.41
CA VAL A 137 10.63 -7.42 -0.14
C VAL A 137 11.30 -8.60 0.56
N ASN A 138 11.69 -9.62 -0.19
CA ASN A 138 12.29 -10.82 0.37
C ASN A 138 13.70 -10.55 0.90
N PRO A 139 14.08 -11.12 2.03
CA PRO A 139 15.47 -11.07 2.50
C PRO A 139 16.44 -11.62 1.46
N GLY A 140 17.60 -10.99 1.34
CA GLY A 140 18.61 -11.35 0.32
C GLY A 140 18.38 -10.76 -1.07
N THR A 141 17.37 -9.92 -1.26
CA THR A 141 17.20 -9.17 -2.50
C THR A 141 18.40 -8.25 -2.73
N SER A 142 19.00 -8.34 -3.90
CA SER A 142 20.08 -7.43 -4.30
C SER A 142 19.55 -6.04 -4.56
N ILE A 143 20.20 -5.05 -3.97
CA ILE A 143 19.83 -3.65 -4.05
C ILE A 143 21.00 -2.87 -4.63
N ASN A 144 20.75 -2.05 -5.62
CA ASN A 144 21.72 -1.07 -6.09
C ASN A 144 21.50 0.25 -5.36
N ILE A 145 22.59 0.87 -4.96
CA ILE A 145 22.58 2.16 -4.28
C ILE A 145 23.32 3.16 -5.16
N MET A 146 22.62 4.25 -5.47
CA MET A 146 23.17 5.35 -6.23
C MET A 146 23.42 6.54 -5.30
N THR A 147 24.58 7.14 -5.40
CA THR A 147 24.89 8.39 -4.71
C THR A 147 24.29 9.57 -5.49
N ILE A 148 23.63 10.49 -4.79
CA ILE A 148 23.06 11.70 -5.38
C ILE A 148 23.84 12.96 -5.00
N THR A 149 24.86 12.82 -4.17
CA THR A 149 25.73 13.88 -3.68
C THR A 149 27.17 13.39 -3.60
N ASN A 150 28.14 14.30 -3.63
CA ASN A 150 29.54 13.96 -3.45
C ASN A 150 29.78 13.42 -2.04
N LEU A 151 30.38 12.24 -1.96
CA LEU A 151 30.82 11.66 -0.71
C LEU A 151 32.27 12.05 -0.45
N VAL A 152 32.53 12.58 0.72
CA VAL A 152 33.87 12.86 1.23
C VAL A 152 34.01 12.08 2.53
N PHE A 153 34.94 11.13 2.57
CA PHE A 153 35.27 10.33 3.75
C PHE A 153 36.61 10.76 4.32
#